data_662bf380e9e5554c5c0f4a2ca346b7c6
#
_entry.id   662bf380e9e5554c5c0f4a2ca346b7c6
#
_cell.length_a   1.000
_cell.length_b   1.000
_cell.length_c   1.000
_cell.angle_alpha   90.00
_cell.angle_beta   90.00
_cell.angle_gamma   90.00
#
_symmetry.space_group_name_H-M   'P 1'
#
loop_
_entity.id
_entity.type
_entity.pdbx_description
1 polymer ?
#
loop_
_entity_poly.entity_id
_entity_poly.type
_entity_poly.pdbx_seq_one_letter_code
_entity_poly.pdbx_strand_id
1 'polypeptide(L)'
;LADILRVSLLSAFGGIWIDATIFIPNHLPDDVLKYDFFSCKRKSSKHSGYVSEYLWTTFLLASHKNCVITTAVKDLFYEYWKTNDYLIDYLLLDYFIRLVYNNLPEARSLINNLPYNNEKIEELQARMNLAFNQKEYDKLINESNTNFFKLSWRIPFDNEDKNGNMTYFGHFINRT
;
A
#
# COMPACT_ATOMS: atom_id res chain seq x y z
N LEU A 1 -9.42 -3.54 -13.93
CA LEU A 1 -10.73 -3.64 -13.25
C LEU A 1 -10.64 -3.36 -11.75
N ALA A 2 -9.66 -3.95 -11.03
CA ALA A 2 -9.50 -3.76 -9.60
C ALA A 2 -9.32 -2.28 -9.18
N ASP A 3 -8.60 -1.49 -9.97
CA ASP A 3 -8.35 -0.08 -9.66
C ASP A 3 -9.63 0.77 -9.72
N ILE A 4 -10.48 0.52 -10.74
CA ILE A 4 -11.79 1.20 -10.84
C ILE A 4 -12.68 0.79 -9.65
N LEU A 5 -12.74 -0.50 -9.34
CA LEU A 5 -13.53 -0.99 -8.22
C LEU A 5 -13.08 -0.36 -6.89
N ARG A 6 -11.77 -0.33 -6.65
CA ARG A 6 -11.14 0.26 -5.46
C ARG A 6 -11.57 1.70 -5.25
N VAL A 7 -11.36 2.56 -6.23
CA VAL A 7 -11.68 3.99 -6.10
C VAL A 7 -13.19 4.25 -6.10
N SER A 8 -13.99 3.43 -6.80
CA SER A 8 -15.44 3.55 -6.80
C SER A 8 -16.05 3.20 -5.44
N LEU A 9 -15.59 2.11 -4.81
CA LEU A 9 -16.03 1.72 -3.48
C LEU A 9 -15.62 2.76 -2.43
N LEU A 10 -14.36 3.20 -2.45
CA LEU A 10 -13.87 4.21 -1.52
C LEU A 10 -14.59 5.54 -1.68
N SER A 11 -14.85 5.99 -2.92
CA SER A 11 -15.61 7.21 -3.17
C SER A 11 -17.07 7.11 -2.68
N ALA A 12 -17.73 5.97 -2.93
CA ALA A 12 -19.14 5.80 -2.62
C ALA A 12 -19.44 5.54 -1.14
N PHE A 13 -18.55 4.81 -0.47
CA PHE A 13 -18.81 4.30 0.88
C PHE A 13 -17.73 4.74 1.90
N GLY A 14 -16.55 5.12 1.45
CA GLY A 14 -15.37 5.24 2.31
C GLY A 14 -14.84 3.87 2.73
N GLY A 15 -14.05 3.85 3.80
CA GLY A 15 -13.49 2.63 4.35
C GLY A 15 -12.05 2.39 3.93
N ILE A 16 -11.62 1.12 3.92
CA ILE A 16 -10.23 0.72 3.69
C ILE A 16 -10.19 -0.33 2.58
N TRP A 17 -9.39 -0.07 1.56
CA TRP A 17 -8.98 -1.07 0.58
C TRP A 17 -7.60 -1.61 0.93
N ILE A 18 -7.48 -2.93 1.00
CA ILE A 18 -6.23 -3.62 1.27
C ILE A 18 -6.06 -4.74 0.24
N ASP A 19 -4.96 -4.74 -0.50
CA ASP A 19 -4.62 -5.85 -1.38
C ASP A 19 -4.33 -7.12 -0.56
N ALA A 20 -4.70 -8.29 -1.06
CA ALA A 20 -4.50 -9.59 -0.41
C ALA A 20 -3.02 -9.94 -0.10
N THR A 21 -2.08 -9.19 -0.63
CA THR A 21 -0.64 -9.34 -0.38
C THR A 21 -0.10 -8.45 0.74
N ILE A 22 -0.97 -7.78 1.49
CA ILE A 22 -0.57 -6.99 2.65
C ILE A 22 -0.65 -7.85 3.90
N PHE A 23 0.47 -7.93 4.60
CA PHE A 23 0.56 -8.55 5.91
C PHE A 23 0.47 -7.48 7.01
N ILE A 24 -0.42 -7.70 7.96
CA ILE A 24 -0.64 -6.85 9.14
C ILE A 24 -0.30 -7.69 10.37
N PRO A 25 0.84 -7.43 11.03
CA PRO A 25 1.31 -8.28 12.13
C PRO A 25 0.48 -8.17 13.40
N ASN A 26 -0.12 -7.01 13.60
CA ASN A 26 -0.93 -6.65 14.76
C ASN A 26 -2.37 -6.34 14.32
N HIS A 27 -3.15 -5.69 15.17
CA HIS A 27 -4.44 -5.16 14.76
C HIS A 27 -4.28 -3.97 13.79
N LEU A 28 -5.33 -3.69 13.03
CA LEU A 28 -5.39 -2.52 12.16
C LEU A 28 -5.25 -1.25 13.01
N PRO A 29 -4.34 -0.32 12.69
CA PRO A 29 -4.18 0.90 13.47
C PRO A 29 -5.46 1.74 13.48
N ASP A 30 -5.88 2.18 14.67
CA ASP A 30 -7.12 2.96 14.86
C ASP A 30 -7.11 4.33 14.14
N ASP A 31 -5.92 4.83 13.82
CA ASP A 31 -5.76 6.13 13.17
C ASP A 31 -5.94 6.10 11.65
N VAL A 32 -5.97 4.93 11.02
CA VAL A 32 -6.16 4.81 9.56
C VAL A 32 -7.42 5.53 9.09
N LEU A 33 -8.52 5.43 9.84
CA LEU A 33 -9.79 6.08 9.52
C LEU A 33 -9.97 7.47 10.13
N LYS A 34 -8.97 8.01 10.81
CA LYS A 34 -8.99 9.39 11.32
C LYS A 34 -8.70 10.43 10.24
N TYR A 35 -8.08 10.00 9.15
CA TYR A 35 -7.73 10.86 8.02
C TYR A 35 -8.82 10.80 6.95
N ASP A 36 -9.10 11.93 6.31
CA ASP A 36 -10.00 11.97 5.14
C ASP A 36 -9.46 11.14 3.98
N PHE A 37 -8.15 11.03 3.90
CA PHE A 37 -7.43 10.11 3.01
C PHE A 37 -6.21 9.53 3.74
N PHE A 38 -6.00 8.23 3.64
CA PHE A 38 -4.84 7.55 4.20
C PHE A 38 -4.23 6.60 3.17
N SER A 39 -2.91 6.52 3.19
CA SER A 39 -2.10 5.55 2.44
C SER A 39 -0.78 5.33 3.15
N CYS A 40 -0.08 4.24 2.83
CA CYS A 40 1.29 4.08 3.30
C CYS A 40 2.18 5.14 2.66
N LYS A 41 2.88 5.89 3.51
CA LYS A 41 3.74 7.00 3.10
C LYS A 41 5.13 6.83 3.70
N ARG A 42 6.13 6.96 2.84
CA ARG A 42 7.55 6.97 3.23
C ARG A 42 8.16 8.33 2.92
N LYS A 43 9.39 8.55 3.40
CA LYS A 43 10.14 9.76 3.05
C LYS A 43 10.23 9.89 1.53
N SER A 44 9.74 11.00 1.01
CA SER A 44 9.68 11.26 -0.43
C SER A 44 11.06 11.22 -1.07
N SER A 45 11.14 10.64 -2.27
CA SER A 45 12.35 10.63 -3.09
C SER A 45 12.00 10.80 -4.57
N LYS A 46 12.43 11.92 -5.14
CA LYS A 46 12.31 12.20 -6.59
C LYS A 46 13.12 11.22 -7.45
N HIS A 47 14.08 10.53 -6.86
CA HIS A 47 14.91 9.53 -7.55
C HIS A 47 14.41 8.09 -7.32
N SER A 48 13.21 7.92 -6.76
CA SER A 48 12.66 6.59 -6.47
C SER A 48 12.35 5.75 -7.71
N GLY A 49 12.15 6.38 -8.86
CA GLY A 49 11.63 5.73 -10.07
C GLY A 49 10.12 5.43 -10.01
N TYR A 50 9.44 5.73 -8.91
CA TYR A 50 8.00 5.54 -8.75
C TYR A 50 7.22 6.83 -9.02
N VAL A 51 6.07 6.71 -9.68
CA VAL A 51 5.14 7.83 -9.94
C VAL A 51 4.72 8.52 -8.63
N SER A 52 4.52 7.74 -7.57
CA SER A 52 4.14 8.26 -6.24
C SER A 52 5.25 9.00 -5.50
N GLU A 53 6.52 8.82 -5.87
CA GLU A 53 7.68 9.32 -5.10
C GLU A 53 7.62 8.93 -3.61
N TYR A 54 7.01 7.77 -3.29
CA TYR A 54 6.75 7.26 -1.94
C TYR A 54 5.72 8.06 -1.11
N LEU A 55 4.99 9.02 -1.71
CA LEU A 55 3.97 9.80 -1.01
C LEU A 55 2.68 9.03 -0.75
N TRP A 56 2.44 7.97 -1.53
CA TRP A 56 1.33 7.03 -1.37
C TRP A 56 1.67 5.66 -1.92
N THR A 57 0.81 4.70 -1.63
CA THR A 57 0.79 3.37 -2.24
C THR A 57 -0.63 3.05 -2.68
N THR A 58 -0.80 2.31 -3.78
CA THR A 58 -2.13 1.96 -4.29
C THR A 58 -2.66 0.64 -3.75
N PHE A 59 -1.83 -0.17 -3.15
CA PHE A 59 -2.21 -1.46 -2.55
C PHE A 59 -2.85 -1.33 -1.14
N LEU A 60 -2.78 -0.14 -0.54
CA LEU A 60 -3.49 0.22 0.68
C LEU A 60 -3.94 1.67 0.58
N LEU A 61 -5.25 1.86 0.53
CA LEU A 61 -5.91 3.15 0.50
C LEU A 61 -7.07 3.15 1.49
N ALA A 62 -7.18 4.20 2.28
CA ALA A 62 -8.39 4.43 3.06
C ALA A 62 -8.88 5.85 2.81
N SER A 63 -10.18 6.05 2.86
CA SER A 63 -10.76 7.39 2.76
C SER A 63 -12.13 7.46 3.41
N HIS A 64 -12.54 8.66 3.74
CA HIS A 64 -13.94 8.94 4.01
C HIS A 64 -14.73 8.92 2.69
N LYS A 65 -16.04 8.72 2.80
CA LYS A 65 -16.97 8.84 1.67
C LYS A 65 -16.84 10.22 1.01
N ASN A 66 -16.91 10.24 -0.32
CA ASN A 66 -16.78 11.47 -1.13
C ASN A 66 -15.42 12.20 -0.97
N CYS A 67 -14.38 11.53 -0.52
CA CYS A 67 -13.05 12.11 -0.49
C CYS A 67 -12.66 12.62 -1.89
N VAL A 68 -12.11 13.83 -1.95
CA VAL A 68 -11.75 14.51 -3.22
C VAL A 68 -10.81 13.67 -4.09
N ILE A 69 -9.86 12.95 -3.48
CA ILE A 69 -8.88 12.13 -4.21
C ILE A 69 -9.59 10.95 -4.88
N THR A 70 -10.32 10.14 -4.10
CA THR A 70 -10.97 8.93 -4.62
C THR A 70 -12.08 9.26 -5.62
N THR A 71 -12.79 10.38 -5.42
CA THR A 71 -13.84 10.85 -6.32
C THR A 71 -13.24 11.32 -7.65
N ALA A 72 -12.24 12.19 -7.62
CA ALA A 72 -11.60 12.70 -8.83
C ALA A 72 -10.91 11.59 -9.62
N VAL A 73 -10.22 10.65 -8.95
CA VAL A 73 -9.57 9.51 -9.61
C VAL A 73 -10.60 8.57 -10.23
N LYS A 74 -11.73 8.31 -9.56
CA LYS A 74 -12.85 7.53 -10.13
C LYS A 74 -13.37 8.19 -11.42
N ASP A 75 -13.59 9.51 -11.39
CA ASP A 75 -14.10 10.25 -12.55
C ASP A 75 -13.10 10.23 -13.71
N LEU A 76 -11.78 10.34 -13.42
CA LEU A 76 -10.73 10.18 -14.43
C LEU A 76 -10.75 8.78 -15.07
N PHE A 77 -10.95 7.71 -14.30
CA PHE A 77 -11.12 6.37 -14.86
C PHE A 77 -12.34 6.28 -15.76
N TYR A 78 -13.48 6.84 -15.37
CA TYR A 78 -14.68 6.80 -16.18
C TYR A 78 -14.50 7.59 -17.50
N GLU A 79 -13.87 8.76 -17.46
CA GLU A 79 -13.57 9.52 -18.68
C GLU A 79 -12.56 8.78 -19.57
N TYR A 80 -11.52 8.18 -18.98
CA TYR A 80 -10.54 7.41 -19.73
C TYR A 80 -11.19 6.25 -20.50
N TRP A 81 -12.02 5.44 -19.84
CA TRP A 81 -12.64 4.27 -20.44
C TRP A 81 -13.83 4.56 -21.37
N LYS A 82 -14.31 5.81 -21.44
CA LYS A 82 -15.26 6.24 -22.48
C LYS A 82 -14.62 6.35 -23.87
N THR A 83 -13.34 6.62 -23.91
CA THR A 83 -12.62 6.94 -25.15
C THR A 83 -11.50 5.95 -25.50
N ASN A 84 -11.13 5.06 -24.56
CA ASN A 84 -10.06 4.11 -24.69
C ASN A 84 -10.55 2.69 -24.38
N ASP A 85 -10.14 1.72 -25.16
CA ASP A 85 -10.44 0.29 -25.00
C ASP A 85 -9.24 -0.55 -24.52
N TYR A 86 -8.10 0.09 -24.25
CA TYR A 86 -6.87 -0.54 -23.77
C TYR A 86 -6.28 0.20 -22.56
N LEU A 87 -5.50 -0.52 -21.77
CA LEU A 87 -4.77 0.04 -20.63
C LEU A 87 -3.42 0.57 -21.12
N ILE A 88 -3.23 1.89 -21.01
CA ILE A 88 -1.99 2.54 -21.46
C ILE A 88 -0.78 2.17 -20.60
N ASP A 89 -0.99 1.97 -19.29
CA ASP A 89 0.04 1.61 -18.33
C ASP A 89 -0.55 0.83 -17.17
N TYR A 90 0.20 -0.13 -16.63
CA TYR A 90 -0.19 -0.90 -15.44
C TYR A 90 -0.37 -0.01 -14.21
N LEU A 91 0.37 1.10 -14.10
CA LEU A 91 0.35 2.06 -13.00
C LEU A 91 -0.63 3.22 -13.23
N LEU A 92 -1.65 3.05 -14.09
CA LEU A 92 -2.59 4.12 -14.44
C LEU A 92 -3.24 4.77 -13.21
N LEU A 93 -3.52 4.00 -12.16
CA LEU A 93 -4.02 4.52 -10.89
C LEU A 93 -3.04 5.50 -10.25
N ASP A 94 -1.75 5.17 -10.22
CA ASP A 94 -0.72 6.06 -9.66
C ASP A 94 -0.61 7.36 -10.48
N TYR A 95 -0.69 7.27 -11.81
CA TYR A 95 -0.70 8.46 -12.68
C TYR A 95 -1.93 9.35 -12.42
N PHE A 96 -3.10 8.77 -12.22
CA PHE A 96 -4.30 9.54 -11.91
C PHE A 96 -4.22 10.19 -10.52
N ILE A 97 -3.71 9.50 -9.51
CA ILE A 97 -3.45 10.12 -8.21
C ILE A 97 -2.42 11.26 -8.35
N ARG A 98 -1.37 11.08 -9.15
CA ARG A 98 -0.38 12.13 -9.41
C ARG A 98 -1.00 13.33 -10.11
N LEU A 99 -1.89 13.12 -11.07
CA LEU A 99 -2.61 14.19 -11.77
C LEU A 99 -3.48 14.98 -10.79
N VAL A 100 -4.24 14.29 -9.95
CA VAL A 100 -5.08 14.88 -8.89
C VAL A 100 -4.23 15.64 -7.87
N TYR A 101 -3.13 15.05 -7.39
CA TYR A 101 -2.18 15.69 -6.48
C TYR A 101 -1.60 17.00 -7.06
N ASN A 102 -1.25 17.02 -8.35
CA ASN A 102 -0.65 18.19 -8.98
C ASN A 102 -1.64 19.31 -9.23
N ASN A 103 -2.92 18.99 -9.50
CA ASN A 103 -3.89 19.95 -9.96
C ASN A 103 -4.94 20.37 -8.91
N LEU A 104 -5.16 19.57 -7.87
CA LEU A 104 -6.13 19.88 -6.81
C LEU A 104 -5.40 20.21 -5.49
N PRO A 105 -5.40 21.49 -5.05
CA PRO A 105 -4.72 21.90 -3.82
C PRO A 105 -5.19 21.14 -2.57
N GLU A 106 -6.49 20.82 -2.49
CA GLU A 106 -7.07 20.04 -1.40
C GLU A 106 -6.48 18.61 -1.35
N ALA A 107 -6.44 17.92 -2.49
CA ALA A 107 -5.86 16.58 -2.58
C ALA A 107 -4.37 16.58 -2.22
N ARG A 108 -3.64 17.58 -2.68
CA ARG A 108 -2.23 17.80 -2.32
C ARG A 108 -2.07 17.99 -0.80
N SER A 109 -2.94 18.77 -0.19
CA SER A 109 -2.94 19.02 1.26
C SER A 109 -3.19 17.73 2.04
N LEU A 110 -4.20 16.94 1.66
CA LEU A 110 -4.50 15.66 2.29
C LEU A 110 -3.29 14.71 2.27
N ILE A 111 -2.65 14.54 1.11
CA ILE A 111 -1.48 13.68 0.98
C ILE A 111 -0.27 14.23 1.77
N ASN A 112 -0.01 15.53 1.70
CA ASN A 112 1.15 16.12 2.36
C ASN A 112 1.03 16.08 3.89
N ASN A 113 -0.16 16.26 4.42
CA ASN A 113 -0.43 16.25 5.86
C ASN A 113 -0.40 14.84 6.49
N LEU A 114 -0.41 13.76 5.69
CA LEU A 114 -0.16 12.43 6.22
C LEU A 114 1.26 12.36 6.81
N PRO A 115 1.43 11.84 8.02
CA PRO A 115 2.76 11.55 8.55
C PRO A 115 3.42 10.42 7.76
N TYR A 116 4.74 10.33 7.84
CA TYR A 116 5.44 9.11 7.45
C TYR A 116 5.04 7.99 8.41
N ASN A 117 4.52 6.91 7.85
CA ASN A 117 3.82 5.91 8.67
C ASN A 117 4.21 4.47 8.35
N ASN A 118 5.11 4.24 7.38
CA ASN A 118 5.36 2.89 6.92
C ASN A 118 6.71 2.74 6.19
N GLU A 119 7.80 3.14 6.84
CA GLU A 119 9.13 3.24 6.24
C GLU A 119 9.70 1.89 5.76
N LYS A 120 9.36 0.78 6.45
CA LYS A 120 9.93 -0.54 6.21
C LYS A 120 8.99 -1.51 5.50
N ILE A 121 8.12 -0.99 4.65
CA ILE A 121 7.02 -1.73 4.02
C ILE A 121 7.45 -3.00 3.26
N GLU A 122 8.66 -3.03 2.70
CA GLU A 122 9.19 -4.13 1.89
C GLU A 122 10.18 -5.03 2.65
N GLU A 123 10.55 -4.66 3.89
CA GLU A 123 11.60 -5.39 4.62
C GLU A 123 11.20 -6.80 5.03
N LEU A 124 9.93 -7.04 5.33
CA LEU A 124 9.47 -8.39 5.65
C LEU A 124 9.57 -9.31 4.42
N GLN A 125 9.18 -8.81 3.23
CA GLN A 125 9.32 -9.55 1.98
C GLN A 125 10.76 -10.00 1.73
N ALA A 126 11.73 -9.13 1.98
CA ALA A 126 13.14 -9.44 1.80
C ALA A 126 13.66 -10.52 2.78
N ARG A 127 12.95 -10.74 3.89
CA ARG A 127 13.32 -11.71 4.92
C ARG A 127 12.63 -13.06 4.79
N MET A 128 11.58 -13.17 3.97
CA MET A 128 10.69 -14.34 3.95
C MET A 128 11.41 -15.68 3.77
N ASN A 129 12.49 -15.73 2.98
CA ASN A 129 13.30 -16.93 2.75
C ASN A 129 14.58 -17.00 3.61
N LEU A 130 14.77 -16.06 4.55
CA LEU A 130 15.90 -16.13 5.49
C LEU A 130 15.54 -16.97 6.71
N ALA A 131 16.54 -17.52 7.40
CA ALA A 131 16.35 -18.19 8.68
C ALA A 131 15.61 -17.26 9.66
N PHE A 132 14.57 -17.79 10.31
CA PHE A 132 13.77 -17.00 11.24
C PHE A 132 14.58 -16.58 12.46
N ASN A 133 14.48 -15.32 12.81
CA ASN A 133 15.09 -14.73 13.99
C ASN A 133 14.05 -13.90 14.77
N GLN A 134 13.64 -14.41 15.92
CA GLN A 134 12.61 -13.76 16.74
C GLN A 134 12.97 -12.34 17.11
N LYS A 135 14.22 -12.07 17.54
CA LYS A 135 14.66 -10.74 17.94
C LYS A 135 14.58 -9.71 16.80
N GLU A 136 15.01 -10.11 15.59
CA GLU A 136 14.94 -9.26 14.42
C GLU A 136 13.49 -9.05 13.95
N TYR A 137 12.65 -10.07 14.11
CA TYR A 137 11.21 -9.95 13.84
C TYR A 137 10.55 -8.96 14.80
N ASP A 138 10.77 -9.12 16.10
CA ASP A 138 10.20 -8.23 17.12
C ASP A 138 10.66 -6.78 16.91
N LYS A 139 11.93 -6.58 16.57
CA LYS A 139 12.46 -5.26 16.22
C LYS A 139 11.76 -4.67 15.00
N LEU A 140 11.55 -5.46 13.95
CA LEU A 140 10.86 -5.00 12.75
C LEU A 140 9.41 -4.61 13.05
N ILE A 141 8.70 -5.40 13.84
CA ILE A 141 7.27 -5.22 14.08
C ILE A 141 6.99 -4.16 15.15
N ASN A 142 7.78 -4.11 16.23
CA ASN A 142 7.46 -3.28 17.39
C ASN A 142 8.24 -1.96 17.44
N GLU A 143 9.43 -1.91 16.84
CA GLU A 143 10.29 -0.71 16.91
C GLU A 143 10.23 0.15 15.64
N SER A 144 9.62 -0.35 14.56
CA SER A 144 9.43 0.45 13.35
C SER A 144 8.05 1.11 13.34
N ASN A 145 7.93 2.23 12.65
CA ASN A 145 6.63 2.86 12.40
C ASN A 145 5.87 2.17 11.25
N THR A 146 6.11 0.86 11.04
CA THR A 146 5.56 0.10 9.93
C THR A 146 4.50 -0.87 10.43
N ASN A 147 3.26 -0.64 10.03
CA ASN A 147 2.11 -1.46 10.40
C ASN A 147 1.64 -2.38 9.25
N PHE A 148 2.09 -2.10 8.04
CA PHE A 148 1.67 -2.82 6.84
C PHE A 148 2.90 -3.26 6.07
N PHE A 149 3.01 -4.55 5.76
CA PHE A 149 4.12 -5.10 5.00
C PHE A 149 3.62 -5.62 3.66
N LYS A 150 4.23 -5.14 2.55
CA LYS A 150 3.93 -5.61 1.21
C LYS A 150 4.67 -6.90 0.94
N LEU A 151 3.92 -7.96 0.67
CA LEU A 151 4.44 -9.25 0.20
C LEU A 151 4.13 -9.44 -1.28
N SER A 152 4.78 -10.41 -1.90
CA SER A 152 4.60 -10.75 -3.30
C SER A 152 4.35 -12.26 -3.45
N TRP A 153 3.24 -12.62 -4.09
CA TRP A 153 2.95 -14.00 -4.48
C TRP A 153 3.80 -14.49 -5.67
N ARG A 154 4.51 -13.57 -6.34
CA ARG A 154 5.37 -13.89 -7.49
C ARG A 154 6.74 -14.44 -7.09
N ILE A 155 7.10 -14.27 -5.84
CA ILE A 155 8.37 -14.80 -5.29
C ILE A 155 8.01 -16.05 -4.50
N PRO A 156 8.57 -17.22 -4.86
CA PRO A 156 8.33 -18.44 -4.11
C PRO A 156 8.94 -18.30 -2.70
N PHE A 157 8.26 -18.88 -1.73
CA PHE A 157 8.72 -18.93 -0.35
C PHE A 157 8.94 -20.39 0.05
N ASP A 158 10.05 -20.65 0.71
CA ASP A 158 10.43 -21.95 1.19
C ASP A 158 10.25 -22.04 2.72
N ASN A 159 9.86 -23.19 3.23
CA ASN A 159 9.70 -23.42 4.67
C ASN A 159 11.03 -23.45 5.41
N GLU A 160 12.08 -23.90 4.75
CA GLU A 160 13.43 -24.04 5.29
C GLU A 160 14.44 -23.38 4.35
N ASP A 161 15.52 -22.85 4.92
CA ASP A 161 16.66 -22.35 4.16
C ASP A 161 17.57 -23.50 3.69
N LYS A 162 18.64 -23.17 2.97
CA LYS A 162 19.60 -24.15 2.44
C LYS A 162 20.33 -24.98 3.52
N ASN A 163 20.27 -24.56 4.77
CA ASN A 163 20.89 -25.23 5.91
C ASN A 163 19.87 -26.01 6.75
N GLY A 164 18.59 -26.07 6.33
CA GLY A 164 17.51 -26.72 7.06
C GLY A 164 16.95 -25.89 8.23
N ASN A 165 17.27 -24.60 8.30
CA ASN A 165 16.67 -23.73 9.30
C ASN A 165 15.31 -23.25 8.82
N MET A 166 14.33 -23.23 9.73
CA MET A 166 13.01 -22.66 9.46
C MET A 166 13.13 -21.21 9.02
N THR A 167 12.50 -20.85 7.89
CA THR A 167 12.47 -19.48 7.37
C THR A 167 11.39 -18.65 8.06
N TYR A 168 11.36 -17.32 7.78
CA TYR A 168 10.23 -16.47 8.20
C TYR A 168 8.91 -17.00 7.66
N PHE A 169 8.86 -17.40 6.39
CA PHE A 169 7.65 -17.98 5.81
C PHE A 169 7.25 -19.28 6.52
N GLY A 170 8.20 -20.21 6.71
CA GLY A 170 7.96 -21.48 7.43
C GLY A 170 7.44 -21.24 8.86
N HIS A 171 7.97 -20.20 9.55
CA HIS A 171 7.51 -19.83 10.87
C HIS A 171 6.05 -19.33 10.87
N PHE A 172 5.64 -18.54 9.87
CA PHE A 172 4.27 -18.02 9.81
C PHE A 172 3.23 -19.08 9.52
N ILE A 173 3.51 -20.01 8.61
CA ILE A 173 2.54 -21.07 8.27
C ILE A 173 2.44 -22.16 9.34
N ASN A 174 3.46 -22.34 10.19
CA ASN A 174 3.46 -23.34 11.29
C ASN A 174 2.95 -22.78 12.62
N ARG A 175 2.50 -21.53 12.67
CA ARG A 175 1.89 -20.90 13.86
C ARG A 175 0.39 -21.20 14.04
N THR A 176 -0.19 -22.06 13.21
CA THR A 176 -1.60 -22.50 13.34
C THR A 176 -1.78 -23.57 14.39
#